data_d257fadd61a2985044cf073c8b416c3d
#
_entry.id   d257fadd61a2985044cf073c8b416c3d
#
_cell.length_a   1.000
_cell.length_b   1.000
_cell.length_c   1.000
_cell.angle_alpha   90.00
_cell.angle_beta   90.00
_cell.angle_gamma   90.00
#
_symmetry.space_group_name_H-M   'P 1'
#
loop_
_entity.id
_entity.type
_entity.pdbx_description
1 polymer ?
#
loop_
_entity_poly.entity_id
_entity_poly.type
_entity_poly.pdbx_seq_one_letter_code
_entity_poly.pdbx_strand_id
1 'polypeptide(L)'
;MHILIIEDEEQLCRSMAEGLRMDGYESDTCFDGEEGLELCMTENYDLILLDLNLPGIDGLEILRQFRTFNTNTPVLILSARVQIQDKVEGLDLGANDYLTKPFHFEELEARIRSLTRRKFIQEDVCLRCSRITFDTRTREASVDGTPLALTRKESALLEYFLLHRNRIISPEEMIEHLWDGSVNSFSNSIRVHISSLRKKLRTALGYDPIQNKIGQGYILEE
;
A
#
# COMPACT_ATOMS: atom_id res chain seq x y z
N MET A 1 -0.28 2.10 3.54
CA MET A 1 -0.86 1.48 2.32
C MET A 1 -1.73 0.34 2.76
N HIS A 2 -2.94 0.28 2.22
CA HIS A 2 -3.94 -0.74 2.54
C HIS A 2 -4.05 -1.74 1.38
N ILE A 3 -3.81 -3.01 1.66
CA ILE A 3 -3.71 -4.08 0.68
C ILE A 3 -4.81 -5.11 0.95
N LEU A 4 -5.58 -5.48 -0.08
CA LEU A 4 -6.49 -6.62 0.02
C LEU A 4 -5.77 -7.89 -0.45
N ILE A 5 -5.87 -8.97 0.33
CA ILE A 5 -5.34 -10.29 0.01
C ILE A 5 -6.52 -11.25 -0.14
N ILE A 6 -6.73 -11.76 -1.34
CA ILE A 6 -7.78 -12.75 -1.66
C ILE A 6 -7.07 -14.06 -2.00
N GLU A 7 -7.10 -15.00 -1.06
CA GLU A 7 -6.32 -16.24 -1.10
C GLU A 7 -7.00 -17.32 -0.27
N ASP A 8 -7.36 -18.46 -0.85
CA ASP A 8 -8.09 -19.54 -0.16
C ASP A 8 -7.20 -20.37 0.79
N GLU A 9 -5.90 -20.41 0.57
CA GLU A 9 -4.96 -21.05 1.48
C GLU A 9 -4.71 -20.16 2.71
N GLU A 10 -5.52 -20.35 3.77
CA GLU A 10 -5.47 -19.52 4.98
C GLU A 10 -4.06 -19.33 5.56
N GLN A 11 -3.24 -20.38 5.54
CA GLN A 11 -1.89 -20.32 6.10
C GLN A 11 -0.99 -19.39 5.28
N LEU A 12 -1.06 -19.47 3.95
CA LEU A 12 -0.33 -18.59 3.04
C LEU A 12 -0.83 -17.14 3.18
N CYS A 13 -2.14 -16.94 3.18
CA CYS A 13 -2.76 -15.64 3.33
C CYS A 13 -2.32 -14.94 4.63
N ARG A 14 -2.40 -15.64 5.76
CA ARG A 14 -1.96 -15.12 7.07
C ARG A 14 -0.46 -14.83 7.11
N SER A 15 0.37 -15.68 6.50
CA SER A 15 1.82 -15.46 6.43
C SER A 15 2.16 -14.22 5.60
N MET A 16 1.48 -14.01 4.47
CA MET A 16 1.62 -12.80 3.67
C MET A 16 1.19 -11.54 4.46
N ALA A 17 0.03 -11.59 5.11
CA ALA A 17 -0.47 -10.48 5.92
C ALA A 17 0.49 -10.11 7.07
N GLU A 18 1.06 -11.12 7.76
CA GLU A 18 2.03 -10.88 8.82
C GLU A 18 3.33 -10.27 8.29
N GLY A 19 3.88 -10.80 7.18
CA GLY A 19 5.06 -10.24 6.54
C GLY A 19 4.83 -8.78 6.12
N LEU A 20 3.72 -8.50 5.43
CA LEU A 20 3.35 -7.15 5.02
C LEU A 20 3.16 -6.19 6.22
N ARG A 21 2.58 -6.68 7.31
CA ARG A 21 2.45 -5.91 8.55
C ARG A 21 3.81 -5.58 9.17
N MET A 22 4.78 -6.49 9.09
CA MET A 22 6.15 -6.22 9.56
C MET A 22 6.82 -5.11 8.75
N ASP A 23 6.46 -4.97 7.47
CA ASP A 23 6.93 -3.90 6.60
C ASP A 23 6.11 -2.61 6.70
N GLY A 24 5.09 -2.60 7.58
CA GLY A 24 4.28 -1.41 7.86
C GLY A 24 3.13 -1.19 6.90
N TYR A 25 2.77 -2.20 6.10
CA TYR A 25 1.51 -2.23 5.36
C TYR A 25 0.36 -2.66 6.27
N GLU A 26 -0.84 -2.19 5.98
CA GLU A 26 -2.08 -2.73 6.55
C GLU A 26 -2.74 -3.61 5.48
N SER A 27 -3.37 -4.71 5.90
CA SER A 27 -3.98 -5.63 4.96
C SER A 27 -5.26 -6.22 5.51
N ASP A 28 -6.27 -6.33 4.65
CA ASP A 28 -7.44 -7.18 4.86
C ASP A 28 -7.21 -8.52 4.15
N THR A 29 -7.78 -9.56 4.72
CA THR A 29 -7.64 -10.93 4.21
C THR A 29 -9.00 -11.53 3.96
N CYS A 30 -9.16 -12.21 2.83
CA CYS A 30 -10.35 -12.89 2.42
C CYS A 30 -9.99 -14.26 1.83
N PHE A 31 -10.82 -15.28 2.08
CA PHE A 31 -10.55 -16.66 1.69
C PHE A 31 -11.54 -17.19 0.64
N ASP A 32 -12.46 -16.35 0.20
CA ASP A 32 -13.57 -16.68 -0.70
C ASP A 32 -13.71 -15.63 -1.80
N GLY A 33 -14.03 -16.08 -3.02
CA GLY A 33 -14.11 -15.18 -4.16
C GLY A 33 -15.32 -14.24 -4.13
N GLU A 34 -16.46 -14.64 -3.53
CA GLU A 34 -17.63 -13.78 -3.45
C GLU A 34 -17.40 -12.65 -2.46
N GLU A 35 -16.85 -12.96 -1.26
CA GLU A 35 -16.46 -11.97 -0.26
C GLU A 35 -15.37 -11.04 -0.81
N GLY A 36 -14.36 -11.62 -1.52
CA GLY A 36 -13.29 -10.84 -2.14
C GLY A 36 -13.80 -9.83 -3.17
N LEU A 37 -14.77 -10.23 -3.98
CA LEU A 37 -15.41 -9.32 -4.94
C LEU A 37 -16.20 -8.21 -4.22
N GLU A 38 -16.94 -8.55 -3.16
CA GLU A 38 -17.67 -7.56 -2.37
C GLU A 38 -16.72 -6.52 -1.76
N LEU A 39 -15.62 -6.96 -1.14
CA LEU A 39 -14.59 -6.06 -0.60
C LEU A 39 -13.97 -5.16 -1.68
N CYS A 40 -13.66 -5.72 -2.86
CA CYS A 40 -13.17 -4.93 -3.99
C CYS A 40 -14.13 -3.82 -4.43
N MET A 41 -15.43 -4.02 -4.26
CA MET A 41 -16.47 -3.09 -4.70
C MET A 41 -16.85 -2.05 -3.64
N THR A 42 -16.70 -2.39 -2.35
CA THR A 42 -17.17 -1.56 -1.23
C THR A 42 -16.07 -0.75 -0.56
N GLU A 43 -14.83 -1.25 -0.60
CA GLU A 43 -13.70 -0.65 0.11
C GLU A 43 -12.64 -0.12 -0.86
N ASN A 44 -11.78 0.77 -0.37
CA ASN A 44 -10.68 1.33 -1.15
C ASN A 44 -9.35 0.70 -0.77
N TYR A 45 -8.69 0.09 -1.73
CA TYR A 45 -7.37 -0.50 -1.56
C TYR A 45 -6.33 0.17 -2.46
N ASP A 46 -5.08 0.21 -1.96
CA ASP A 46 -3.94 0.70 -2.74
C ASP A 46 -3.40 -0.37 -3.69
N LEU A 47 -3.62 -1.65 -3.35
CA LEU A 47 -3.23 -2.83 -4.13
C LEU A 47 -4.13 -4.01 -3.77
N ILE A 48 -4.41 -4.87 -4.74
CA ILE A 48 -5.07 -6.16 -4.53
C ILE A 48 -4.10 -7.28 -4.90
N LEU A 49 -3.91 -8.24 -3.99
CA LEU A 49 -3.27 -9.53 -4.23
C LEU A 49 -4.39 -10.55 -4.46
N LEU A 50 -4.41 -11.19 -5.63
CA LEU A 50 -5.53 -12.00 -6.08
C LEU A 50 -5.08 -13.39 -6.51
N ASP A 51 -5.50 -14.43 -5.80
CA ASP A 51 -5.43 -15.78 -6.34
C ASP A 51 -6.50 -15.99 -7.42
N LEU A 52 -6.19 -16.85 -8.37
CA LEU A 52 -7.13 -17.26 -9.41
C LEU A 52 -8.00 -18.45 -8.98
N ASN A 53 -7.45 -19.33 -8.14
CA ASN A 53 -8.12 -20.57 -7.75
C ASN A 53 -8.87 -20.38 -6.42
N LEU A 54 -9.95 -19.62 -6.45
CA LEU A 54 -10.76 -19.33 -5.26
C LEU A 54 -12.06 -20.17 -5.25
N PRO A 55 -12.59 -20.53 -4.08
CA PRO A 55 -13.94 -21.04 -3.98
C PRO A 55 -14.97 -19.97 -4.36
N GLY A 56 -16.13 -20.40 -4.86
CA GLY A 56 -17.22 -19.52 -5.28
C GLY A 56 -16.94 -18.91 -6.66
N ILE A 57 -16.22 -17.82 -6.74
CA ILE A 57 -15.90 -17.09 -7.98
C ILE A 57 -14.43 -17.22 -8.33
N ASP A 58 -14.09 -17.62 -9.56
CA ASP A 58 -12.72 -17.65 -10.08
C ASP A 58 -12.10 -16.25 -10.10
N GLY A 59 -10.81 -16.12 -9.75
CA GLY A 59 -10.14 -14.84 -9.65
C GLY A 59 -10.09 -14.03 -10.96
N LEU A 60 -10.09 -14.69 -12.13
CA LEU A 60 -10.19 -13.97 -13.41
C LEU A 60 -11.56 -13.30 -13.58
N GLU A 61 -12.62 -13.93 -13.08
CA GLU A 61 -13.96 -13.34 -13.10
C GLU A 61 -14.06 -12.17 -12.11
N ILE A 62 -13.46 -12.29 -10.93
CA ILE A 62 -13.32 -11.16 -9.99
C ILE A 62 -12.60 -10.00 -10.65
N LEU A 63 -11.46 -10.25 -11.27
CA LEU A 63 -10.68 -9.23 -11.99
C LEU A 63 -11.51 -8.56 -13.08
N ARG A 64 -12.22 -9.35 -13.90
CA ARG A 64 -13.06 -8.83 -14.98
C ARG A 64 -14.14 -7.89 -14.45
N GLN A 65 -14.89 -8.32 -13.43
CA GLN A 65 -15.94 -7.48 -12.82
C GLN A 65 -15.36 -6.23 -12.16
N PHE A 66 -14.29 -6.37 -11.37
CA PHE A 66 -13.62 -5.25 -10.74
C PHE A 66 -13.15 -4.20 -11.75
N ARG A 67 -12.61 -4.62 -12.90
CA ARG A 67 -12.12 -3.69 -13.93
C ARG A 67 -13.23 -2.91 -14.65
N THR A 68 -14.47 -3.38 -14.61
CA THR A 68 -15.60 -2.56 -15.09
C THR A 68 -15.88 -1.37 -14.18
N PHE A 69 -15.50 -1.48 -12.90
CA PHE A 69 -15.76 -0.48 -11.85
C PHE A 69 -14.51 0.36 -11.55
N ASN A 70 -13.34 -0.27 -11.45
CA ASN A 70 -12.09 0.39 -11.07
C ASN A 70 -10.92 -0.03 -11.97
N THR A 71 -10.39 0.91 -12.72
CA THR A 71 -9.24 0.71 -13.62
C THR A 71 -7.91 1.17 -13.02
N ASN A 72 -7.92 1.83 -11.84
CA ASN A 72 -6.77 2.50 -11.28
C ASN A 72 -6.04 1.70 -10.21
N THR A 73 -6.76 0.94 -9.39
CA THR A 73 -6.16 0.13 -8.33
C THR A 73 -5.35 -1.00 -8.94
N PRO A 74 -4.04 -1.10 -8.67
CA PRO A 74 -3.23 -2.19 -9.19
C PRO A 74 -3.68 -3.53 -8.62
N VAL A 75 -3.64 -4.56 -9.48
CA VAL A 75 -3.91 -5.96 -9.11
C VAL A 75 -2.68 -6.78 -9.46
N LEU A 76 -2.15 -7.52 -8.48
CA LEU A 76 -1.13 -8.53 -8.66
C LEU A 76 -1.77 -9.91 -8.51
N ILE A 77 -1.75 -10.68 -9.59
CA ILE A 77 -2.22 -12.06 -9.56
C ILE A 77 -1.17 -12.95 -8.89
N LEU A 78 -1.61 -13.78 -7.95
CA LEU A 78 -0.82 -14.84 -7.31
C LEU A 78 -1.44 -16.17 -7.73
N SER A 79 -0.74 -17.04 -8.48
CA SER A 79 -1.39 -18.25 -8.95
C SER A 79 -0.44 -19.42 -9.20
N ALA A 80 -0.94 -20.64 -8.97
CA ALA A 80 -0.27 -21.87 -9.37
C ALA A 80 -0.38 -22.17 -10.88
N ARG A 81 -1.19 -21.40 -11.64
CA ARG A 81 -1.30 -21.54 -13.10
C ARG A 81 -0.03 -20.99 -13.76
N VAL A 82 0.77 -21.87 -14.35
CA VAL A 82 2.10 -21.52 -14.90
C VAL A 82 2.12 -21.35 -16.40
N GLN A 83 1.03 -21.70 -17.09
CA GLN A 83 0.97 -21.63 -18.54
C GLN A 83 1.03 -20.18 -19.03
N ILE A 84 1.66 -19.98 -20.18
CA ILE A 84 1.79 -18.62 -20.76
C ILE A 84 0.43 -18.03 -21.06
N GLN A 85 -0.52 -18.86 -21.50
CA GLN A 85 -1.90 -18.45 -21.80
C GLN A 85 -2.59 -17.84 -20.57
N ASP A 86 -2.47 -18.47 -19.40
CA ASP A 86 -3.09 -17.97 -18.17
C ASP A 86 -2.52 -16.58 -17.77
N LYS A 87 -1.21 -16.40 -17.94
CA LYS A 87 -0.55 -15.12 -17.66
C LYS A 87 -1.00 -14.03 -18.62
N VAL A 88 -1.06 -14.36 -19.91
CA VAL A 88 -1.51 -13.41 -20.95
C VAL A 88 -2.95 -13.01 -20.68
N GLU A 89 -3.85 -13.99 -20.41
CA GLU A 89 -5.26 -13.73 -20.12
C GLU A 89 -5.42 -12.81 -18.89
N GLY A 90 -4.72 -13.09 -17.78
CA GLY A 90 -4.77 -12.26 -16.60
C GLY A 90 -4.31 -10.82 -16.84
N LEU A 91 -3.22 -10.65 -17.60
CA LEU A 91 -2.69 -9.33 -17.94
C LEU A 91 -3.62 -8.57 -18.91
N ASP A 92 -4.17 -9.25 -19.92
CA ASP A 92 -5.11 -8.66 -20.88
C ASP A 92 -6.44 -8.26 -20.23
N LEU A 93 -6.86 -8.97 -19.18
CA LEU A 93 -8.01 -8.61 -18.36
C LEU A 93 -7.73 -7.41 -17.43
N GLY A 94 -6.49 -6.92 -17.39
CA GLY A 94 -6.13 -5.70 -16.65
C GLY A 94 -5.41 -5.93 -15.33
N ALA A 95 -4.87 -7.13 -15.08
CA ALA A 95 -3.89 -7.29 -14.02
C ALA A 95 -2.62 -6.47 -14.33
N ASN A 96 -1.98 -5.95 -13.30
CA ASN A 96 -0.79 -5.11 -13.45
C ASN A 96 0.50 -5.92 -13.42
N ASP A 97 0.47 -7.11 -12.79
CA ASP A 97 1.57 -8.07 -12.78
C ASP A 97 1.05 -9.46 -12.41
N TYR A 98 1.91 -10.48 -12.55
CA TYR A 98 1.59 -11.87 -12.31
C TYR A 98 2.75 -12.58 -11.62
N LEU A 99 2.52 -13.20 -10.46
CA LEU A 99 3.50 -13.94 -9.68
C LEU A 99 3.06 -15.40 -9.54
N THR A 100 3.92 -16.32 -9.97
CA THR A 100 3.61 -17.75 -9.91
C THR A 100 3.96 -18.34 -8.54
N LYS A 101 3.06 -19.16 -8.02
CA LYS A 101 3.31 -20.00 -6.82
C LYS A 101 4.13 -21.26 -7.20
N PRO A 102 5.09 -21.69 -6.36
CA PRO A 102 5.54 -21.05 -5.13
C PRO A 102 6.46 -19.84 -5.40
N PHE A 103 6.42 -18.85 -4.53
CA PHE A 103 7.26 -17.65 -4.61
C PHE A 103 7.97 -17.39 -3.27
N HIS A 104 9.04 -16.59 -3.33
CA HIS A 104 9.68 -16.04 -2.13
C HIS A 104 9.03 -14.72 -1.73
N PHE A 105 8.92 -14.49 -0.42
CA PHE A 105 8.28 -13.27 0.10
C PHE A 105 8.98 -11.99 -0.40
N GLU A 106 10.30 -12.02 -0.52
CA GLU A 106 11.09 -10.91 -1.06
C GLU A 106 10.71 -10.55 -2.51
N GLU A 107 10.30 -11.54 -3.33
CA GLU A 107 9.81 -11.29 -4.69
C GLU A 107 8.44 -10.62 -4.66
N LEU A 108 7.53 -11.12 -3.81
CA LEU A 108 6.22 -10.50 -3.60
C LEU A 108 6.37 -9.02 -3.20
N GLU A 109 7.20 -8.74 -2.20
CA GLU A 109 7.49 -7.37 -1.76
C GLU A 109 8.03 -6.48 -2.89
N ALA A 110 8.99 -7.00 -3.67
CA ALA A 110 9.58 -6.23 -4.78
C ALA A 110 8.53 -5.85 -5.83
N ARG A 111 7.57 -6.75 -6.11
CA ARG A 111 6.46 -6.50 -7.03
C ARG A 111 5.45 -5.51 -6.46
N ILE A 112 5.10 -5.65 -5.18
CA ILE A 112 4.25 -4.69 -4.47
C ILE A 112 4.85 -3.29 -4.56
N ARG A 113 6.13 -3.13 -4.22
CA ARG A 113 6.85 -1.84 -4.36
C ARG A 113 6.81 -1.31 -5.79
N SER A 114 7.00 -2.16 -6.79
CA SER A 114 6.96 -1.76 -8.19
C SER A 114 5.59 -1.28 -8.64
N LEU A 115 4.54 -1.96 -8.22
CA LEU A 115 3.15 -1.66 -8.62
C LEU A 115 2.63 -0.39 -7.94
N THR A 116 2.92 -0.23 -6.68
CA THR A 116 2.48 0.94 -5.91
C THR A 116 3.27 2.21 -6.28
N ARG A 117 4.52 2.05 -6.72
CA ARG A 117 5.34 3.16 -7.25
C ARG A 117 4.79 3.73 -8.55
N ARG A 118 4.12 2.94 -9.41
CA ARG A 118 3.62 3.39 -10.73
C ARG A 118 2.55 4.48 -10.67
N LYS A 119 1.87 4.65 -9.55
CA LYS A 119 1.00 5.84 -9.33
C LYS A 119 1.81 7.15 -9.27
N PHE A 120 3.10 7.06 -9.05
CA PHE A 120 3.99 8.21 -8.87
C PHE A 120 5.20 8.01 -9.77
N ILE A 121 5.20 8.65 -10.92
CA ILE A 121 6.26 8.63 -11.93
C ILE A 121 7.63 8.90 -11.27
N GLN A 122 8.31 7.84 -10.79
CA GLN A 122 9.75 7.93 -10.50
C GLN A 122 10.39 6.53 -10.46
N GLU A 123 11.49 6.36 -11.22
CA GLU A 123 12.27 5.13 -11.34
C GLU A 123 13.16 4.80 -10.14
N ASP A 124 13.04 5.52 -9.03
CA ASP A 124 13.93 5.39 -7.89
C ASP A 124 13.30 4.62 -6.72
N VAL A 125 14.05 3.64 -6.20
CA VAL A 125 13.81 2.99 -4.89
C VAL A 125 13.79 4.02 -3.75
N CYS A 126 14.16 5.25 -4.04
CA CYS A 126 14.36 6.35 -3.11
C CYS A 126 13.38 7.50 -3.41
N LEU A 127 12.38 7.67 -2.55
CA LEU A 127 11.49 8.83 -2.60
C LEU A 127 12.22 10.07 -2.10
N ARG A 128 12.08 11.20 -2.81
CA ARG A 128 12.75 12.45 -2.45
C ARG A 128 11.76 13.61 -2.44
N CYS A 129 11.89 14.47 -1.44
CA CYS A 129 11.20 15.76 -1.38
C CYS A 129 12.13 16.77 -0.70
N SER A 130 12.57 17.77 -1.44
CA SER A 130 13.57 18.74 -0.97
C SER A 130 14.81 18.01 -0.40
N ARG A 131 15.09 18.16 0.89
CA ARG A 131 16.24 17.56 1.61
C ARG A 131 15.91 16.19 2.24
N ILE A 132 14.66 15.73 2.13
CA ILE A 132 14.21 14.45 2.67
C ILE A 132 14.42 13.37 1.61
N THR A 133 14.97 12.24 2.03
CA THR A 133 15.16 11.04 1.23
C THR A 133 14.58 9.85 2.00
N PHE A 134 13.83 8.98 1.34
CA PHE A 134 13.25 7.79 1.93
C PHE A 134 13.51 6.58 1.01
N ASP A 135 14.22 5.60 1.50
CA ASP A 135 14.44 4.33 0.81
C ASP A 135 13.24 3.42 1.07
N THR A 136 12.50 3.08 0.01
CA THR A 136 11.27 2.25 0.13
C THR A 136 11.58 0.78 0.42
N ARG A 137 12.80 0.32 0.17
CA ARG A 137 13.23 -1.05 0.42
C ARG A 137 13.64 -1.27 1.87
N THR A 138 14.50 -0.36 2.41
CA THR A 138 14.94 -0.44 3.81
C THR A 138 14.00 0.26 4.76
N ARG A 139 13.05 1.06 4.23
CA ARG A 139 12.13 1.95 4.98
C ARG A 139 12.85 2.96 5.86
N GLU A 140 14.06 3.33 5.47
CA GLU A 140 14.89 4.29 6.15
C GLU A 140 14.72 5.69 5.57
N ALA A 141 14.54 6.65 6.45
CA ALA A 141 14.49 8.06 6.10
C ALA A 141 15.83 8.75 6.41
N SER A 142 16.20 9.72 5.60
CA SER A 142 17.32 10.62 5.90
C SER A 142 17.01 12.05 5.49
N VAL A 143 17.70 12.99 6.14
CA VAL A 143 17.68 14.42 5.80
C VAL A 143 19.14 14.84 5.54
N ASP A 144 19.43 15.33 4.33
CA ASP A 144 20.80 15.63 3.88
C ASP A 144 21.78 14.47 4.07
N GLY A 145 21.30 13.23 3.85
CA GLY A 145 22.09 12.02 4.06
C GLY A 145 22.28 11.60 5.54
N THR A 146 21.76 12.37 6.50
CA THR A 146 21.78 12.01 7.93
C THR A 146 20.55 11.16 8.25
N PRO A 147 20.70 9.92 8.77
CA PRO A 147 19.58 9.05 9.10
C PRO A 147 18.61 9.70 10.09
N LEU A 148 17.31 9.57 9.81
CA LEU A 148 16.22 10.05 10.64
C LEU A 148 15.53 8.86 11.31
N ALA A 149 15.68 8.72 12.63
CA ALA A 149 15.08 7.62 13.38
C ALA A 149 13.56 7.79 13.48
N LEU A 150 12.81 6.98 12.72
CA LEU A 150 11.37 6.92 12.70
C LEU A 150 10.85 5.61 13.29
N THR A 151 9.67 5.66 13.92
CA THR A 151 8.90 4.44 14.23
C THR A 151 8.25 3.90 12.95
N ARG A 152 7.76 2.66 12.97
CA ARG A 152 7.08 2.05 11.82
C ARG A 152 5.91 2.92 11.30
N LYS A 153 5.06 3.42 12.19
CA LYS A 153 3.92 4.29 11.82
C LYS A 153 4.37 5.66 11.30
N GLU A 154 5.44 6.22 11.82
CA GLU A 154 6.02 7.47 11.30
C GLU A 154 6.66 7.25 9.91
N SER A 155 7.34 6.12 9.68
CA SER A 155 7.86 5.75 8.36
C SER A 155 6.74 5.57 7.35
N ALA A 156 5.66 4.87 7.70
CA ALA A 156 4.51 4.69 6.84
C ALA A 156 3.82 6.03 6.51
N LEU A 157 3.67 6.92 7.50
CA LEU A 157 3.16 8.28 7.28
C LEU A 157 4.07 9.09 6.35
N LEU A 158 5.38 9.06 6.56
CA LEU A 158 6.31 9.79 5.71
C LEU A 158 6.29 9.28 4.27
N GLU A 159 6.31 7.96 4.09
CA GLU A 159 6.17 7.34 2.77
C GLU A 159 4.89 7.78 2.08
N TYR A 160 3.76 7.73 2.78
CA TYR A 160 2.46 8.14 2.24
C TYR A 160 2.45 9.61 1.83
N PHE A 161 3.00 10.50 2.64
CA PHE A 161 3.16 11.92 2.29
C PHE A 161 4.08 12.13 1.09
N LEU A 162 5.18 11.39 1.01
CA LEU A 162 6.13 11.48 -0.11
C LEU A 162 5.51 10.98 -1.42
N LEU A 163 4.67 9.96 -1.35
CA LEU A 163 3.92 9.44 -2.50
C LEU A 163 2.81 10.40 -2.95
N HIS A 164 2.26 11.21 -2.04
CA HIS A 164 1.15 12.14 -2.32
C HIS A 164 1.58 13.61 -2.15
N ARG A 165 2.79 13.97 -2.59
CA ARG A 165 3.33 15.32 -2.49
C ARG A 165 2.40 16.36 -3.09
N ASN A 166 2.36 17.55 -2.49
CA ASN A 166 1.56 18.68 -2.93
C ASN A 166 0.04 18.42 -3.01
N ARG A 167 -0.42 17.35 -2.33
CA ARG A 167 -1.83 17.00 -2.17
C ARG A 167 -2.21 17.09 -0.71
N ILE A 168 -3.40 17.61 -0.42
CA ILE A 168 -3.97 17.59 0.93
C ILE A 168 -4.49 16.18 1.19
N ILE A 169 -4.07 15.57 2.31
CA ILE A 169 -4.46 14.24 2.76
C ILE A 169 -5.28 14.41 4.03
N SER A 170 -6.52 13.92 4.03
CA SER A 170 -7.40 14.03 5.20
C SER A 170 -6.98 13.04 6.30
N PRO A 171 -7.32 13.31 7.57
CA PRO A 171 -7.10 12.35 8.64
C PRO A 171 -7.82 11.02 8.40
N GLU A 172 -9.01 11.07 7.80
CA GLU A 172 -9.85 9.92 7.46
C GLU A 172 -9.11 9.04 6.43
N GLU A 173 -8.60 9.63 5.36
CA GLU A 173 -7.79 8.94 4.34
C GLU A 173 -6.55 8.28 4.95
N MET A 174 -5.86 8.97 5.86
CA MET A 174 -4.68 8.40 6.53
C MET A 174 -5.07 7.22 7.44
N ILE A 175 -6.25 7.26 8.09
CA ILE A 175 -6.75 6.15 8.90
C ILE A 175 -7.03 4.95 8.00
N GLU A 176 -7.76 5.15 6.93
CA GLU A 176 -8.13 4.12 5.96
C GLU A 176 -6.90 3.38 5.38
N HIS A 177 -5.85 4.11 5.04
CA HIS A 177 -4.67 3.54 4.37
C HIS A 177 -3.50 3.14 5.28
N LEU A 178 -3.46 3.59 6.54
CA LEU A 178 -2.30 3.39 7.42
C LEU A 178 -2.66 2.79 8.78
N TRP A 179 -3.95 2.62 9.10
CA TRP A 179 -4.42 2.03 10.35
C TRP A 179 -5.44 0.94 10.09
N ASP A 180 -5.36 -0.11 10.90
CA ASP A 180 -6.37 -1.15 10.98
C ASP A 180 -7.75 -0.54 11.30
N GLY A 181 -8.78 -0.96 10.57
CA GLY A 181 -10.16 -0.44 10.67
C GLY A 181 -10.82 -0.54 12.07
N SER A 182 -10.14 -1.22 13.02
CA SER A 182 -10.55 -1.25 14.45
C SER A 182 -10.28 0.06 15.20
N VAL A 183 -9.53 1.00 14.60
CA VAL A 183 -9.21 2.29 15.21
C VAL A 183 -10.33 3.29 14.92
N ASN A 184 -11.13 3.60 15.93
CA ASN A 184 -12.18 4.62 15.86
C ASN A 184 -11.64 5.89 15.19
N SER A 185 -12.33 6.40 14.17
CA SER A 185 -12.01 7.62 13.39
C SER A 185 -11.79 8.88 14.25
N PHE A 186 -12.18 8.85 15.52
CA PHE A 186 -11.94 9.88 16.53
C PHE A 186 -10.65 9.68 17.33
N SER A 187 -9.82 8.67 17.03
CA SER A 187 -8.65 8.40 17.85
C SER A 187 -7.61 9.52 17.70
N ASN A 188 -7.18 10.08 18.84
CA ASN A 188 -6.04 11.00 18.88
C ASN A 188 -4.72 10.36 18.41
N SER A 189 -4.73 9.06 18.11
CA SER A 189 -3.57 8.25 17.75
C SER A 189 -2.86 8.81 16.50
N ILE A 190 -3.60 9.07 15.42
CA ILE A 190 -2.99 9.61 14.18
C ILE A 190 -2.37 10.99 14.40
N ARG A 191 -3.05 11.87 15.14
CA ARG A 191 -2.54 13.22 15.44
C ARG A 191 -1.25 13.18 16.25
N VAL A 192 -1.10 12.21 17.14
CA VAL A 192 0.13 11.99 17.92
C VAL A 192 1.26 11.59 16.99
N HIS A 193 1.06 10.64 16.08
CA HIS A 193 2.08 10.20 15.13
C HIS A 193 2.46 11.30 14.13
N ILE A 194 1.50 12.05 13.60
CA ILE A 194 1.77 13.21 12.74
C ILE A 194 2.55 14.27 13.51
N SER A 195 2.16 14.59 14.73
CA SER A 195 2.86 15.58 15.57
C SER A 195 4.30 15.16 15.86
N SER A 196 4.52 13.86 16.16
CA SER A 196 5.83 13.30 16.39
C SER A 196 6.71 13.35 15.13
N LEU A 197 6.18 12.91 13.98
CA LEU A 197 6.86 13.00 12.69
C LEU A 197 7.25 14.43 12.34
N ARG A 198 6.32 15.39 12.43
CA ARG A 198 6.56 16.81 12.19
C ARG A 198 7.66 17.36 13.09
N LYS A 199 7.66 17.00 14.38
CA LYS A 199 8.70 17.41 15.33
C LYS A 199 10.07 16.92 14.90
N LYS A 200 10.19 15.64 14.49
CA LYS A 200 11.45 15.04 14.02
C LYS A 200 11.94 15.71 12.73
N LEU A 201 11.06 15.88 11.74
CA LEU A 201 11.38 16.55 10.48
C LEU A 201 11.81 18.02 10.73
N ARG A 202 11.06 18.76 11.56
CA ARG A 202 11.39 20.14 11.89
C ARG A 202 12.74 20.25 12.60
N THR A 203 13.07 19.30 13.47
CA THR A 203 14.38 19.30 14.14
C THR A 203 15.52 19.07 13.15
N ALA A 204 15.32 18.19 12.15
CA ALA A 204 16.35 17.87 11.15
C ALA A 204 16.46 18.93 10.04
N LEU A 205 15.35 19.52 9.62
CA LEU A 205 15.29 20.47 8.49
C LEU A 205 15.45 21.95 8.92
N GLY A 206 15.09 22.28 10.16
CA GLY A 206 14.96 23.66 10.64
C GLY A 206 13.60 24.32 10.34
N TYR A 207 12.73 23.67 9.58
CA TYR A 207 11.37 24.11 9.27
C TYR A 207 10.40 22.91 9.25
N ASP A 208 9.11 23.17 9.21
CA ASP A 208 8.07 22.12 9.18
C ASP A 208 7.60 21.88 7.73
N PRO A 209 7.94 20.77 7.09
CA PRO A 209 7.56 20.49 5.71
C PRO A 209 6.11 20.01 5.59
N ILE A 210 5.49 19.55 6.70
CA ILE A 210 4.12 19.07 6.71
C ILE A 210 3.21 20.17 7.27
N GLN A 211 2.46 20.83 6.40
CA GLN A 211 1.55 21.91 6.76
C GLN A 211 0.18 21.36 7.14
N ASN A 212 -0.44 21.97 8.15
CA ASN A 212 -1.83 21.68 8.51
C ASN A 212 -2.76 22.65 7.78
N LYS A 213 -3.62 22.15 6.93
CA LYS A 213 -4.71 22.91 6.29
C LYS A 213 -5.98 22.73 7.13
N ILE A 214 -6.32 23.75 7.90
CA ILE A 214 -7.43 23.71 8.88
C ILE A 214 -8.71 23.19 8.24
N GLY A 215 -9.32 22.16 8.85
CA GLY A 215 -10.56 21.53 8.39
C GLY A 215 -10.44 20.65 7.14
N GLN A 216 -9.24 20.48 6.57
CA GLN A 216 -9.03 19.70 5.35
C GLN A 216 -8.04 18.54 5.55
N GLY A 217 -6.96 18.73 6.33
CA GLY A 217 -5.95 17.71 6.52
C GLY A 217 -4.52 18.26 6.54
N TYR A 218 -3.60 17.45 6.04
CA TYR A 218 -2.17 17.75 6.03
C TYR A 218 -1.60 17.64 4.62
N ILE A 219 -0.58 18.43 4.33
CA ILE A 219 0.09 18.45 3.04
C ILE A 219 1.61 18.49 3.25
N LEU A 220 2.35 17.68 2.51
CA LEU A 220 3.80 17.79 2.38
C LEU A 220 4.09 18.68 1.16
N GLU A 221 4.61 19.87 1.42
CA GLU A 221 5.01 20.83 0.39
C GLU A 221 6.53 20.80 0.18
N GLU A 222 6.95 21.01 -1.07
CA GLU A 222 8.38 21.12 -1.45
C GLU A 222 9.02 22.42 -0.95
#